data_41242253c25b94c32af4a2680ee12eec
#
_entry.id   41242253c25b94c32af4a2680ee12eec
#
_cell.length_a   1.000
_cell.length_b   1.000
_cell.length_c   1.000
_cell.angle_alpha   90.00
_cell.angle_beta   90.00
_cell.angle_gamma   90.00
#
_symmetry.space_group_name_H-M   'P 1'
#
loop_
_entity.id
_entity.type
_entity.pdbx_description
1 polymer ?
#
loop_
_entity_poly.entity_id
_entity_poly.type
_entity_poly.pdbx_seq_one_letter_code
_entity_poly.pdbx_strand_id
1 'polypeptide(L)'
;GSEMCIRDSPCNELLEGEVGYLVASVKDLKSVPVGDTLISAKYPETNELDGFEEVKPQVFASFFPIDSNDYQAFREALQKLNLNDASLIFEPENSDILGSGFRCGFLGTLHMEVVKERLEREYDLDLITTAPSVAYEILKTNGEEATISSPAELPTVNEIEEIREPIIKSTILCPDKYVGDVIELAMSKRGVQKDLQYLGCLLYTSDAADELCR
;
A
#
# COMPACT_ATOMS: atom_id res chain seq x y z
N GLY A 1 12.80 25.50 -1.03
CA GLY A 1 13.78 24.42 -0.99
C GLY A 1 13.86 23.85 0.41
N SER A 2 13.75 22.53 0.55
CA SER A 2 13.86 21.87 1.85
C SER A 2 15.29 22.05 2.38
N GLU A 3 15.47 22.13 3.70
CA GLU A 3 16.77 22.25 4.36
C GLU A 3 17.73 21.10 4.04
N MET A 4 17.25 20.00 3.49
CA MET A 4 18.06 18.87 3.03
C MET A 4 18.97 19.20 1.84
N CYS A 5 18.62 20.18 1.02
CA CYS A 5 19.41 20.58 -0.15
C CYS A 5 20.59 21.51 0.17
N ILE A 6 20.75 21.95 1.41
CA ILE A 6 21.79 22.94 1.80
C ILE A 6 23.21 22.33 1.78
N ARG A 7 23.34 21.01 1.76
CA ARG A 7 24.62 20.29 1.78
C ARG A 7 24.94 19.51 0.52
N ASP A 8 24.10 19.62 -0.51
CA ASP A 8 24.30 18.91 -1.76
C ASP A 8 25.41 19.57 -2.57
N SER A 9 26.41 18.81 -2.95
CA SER A 9 27.44 19.24 -3.86
C SER A 9 27.49 18.34 -5.08
N PRO A 10 27.66 18.88 -6.30
CA PRO A 10 27.82 18.08 -7.48
C PRO A 10 29.08 17.22 -7.36
N CYS A 11 28.92 15.90 -7.59
CA CYS A 11 30.01 14.94 -7.65
C CYS A 11 30.01 14.22 -9.01
N ASN A 12 31.16 13.74 -9.43
CA ASN A 12 31.30 13.04 -10.70
C ASN A 12 31.14 11.52 -10.56
N GLU A 13 31.23 11.01 -9.35
CA GLU A 13 31.15 9.59 -9.03
C GLU A 13 30.59 9.40 -7.61
N LEU A 14 29.94 8.28 -7.38
CA LEU A 14 29.54 7.77 -6.06
C LEU A 14 30.36 6.51 -5.81
N LEU A 15 31.00 6.46 -4.65
CA LEU A 15 31.76 5.30 -4.20
C LEU A 15 30.86 4.30 -3.47
N GLU A 16 31.38 3.11 -3.22
CA GLU A 16 30.69 2.07 -2.48
C GLU A 16 30.25 2.57 -1.09
N GLY A 17 28.95 2.39 -0.79
CA GLY A 17 28.36 2.85 0.46
C GLY A 17 27.90 4.32 0.48
N GLU A 18 28.15 5.08 -0.59
CA GLU A 18 27.68 6.46 -0.70
C GLU A 18 26.25 6.53 -1.25
N VAL A 19 25.53 7.57 -0.81
CA VAL A 19 24.16 7.88 -1.24
C VAL A 19 24.14 9.23 -1.96
N GLY A 20 23.47 9.32 -3.07
CA GLY A 20 23.39 10.55 -3.84
C GLY A 20 22.16 10.62 -4.74
N TYR A 21 22.04 11.73 -5.48
CA TYR A 21 21.00 11.95 -6.46
C TYR A 21 21.53 11.73 -7.86
N LEU A 22 20.82 10.93 -8.67
CA LEU A 22 21.09 10.75 -10.07
C LEU A 22 20.08 11.53 -10.90
N VAL A 23 20.55 12.38 -11.82
CA VAL A 23 19.71 13.10 -12.77
C VAL A 23 19.96 12.52 -14.16
N ALA A 24 19.02 11.73 -14.68
CA ALA A 24 19.17 10.98 -15.92
C ALA A 24 18.02 11.29 -16.88
N SER A 25 17.64 12.40 -17.22
CA SER A 25 16.64 12.78 -18.26
C SER A 25 15.60 11.71 -18.64
N VAL A 26 15.19 10.89 -17.68
CA VAL A 26 14.19 9.83 -17.84
C VAL A 26 12.83 10.49 -18.04
N LYS A 27 12.18 10.18 -19.17
CA LYS A 27 10.87 10.75 -19.52
C LYS A 27 9.70 9.90 -19.03
N ASP A 28 9.90 8.60 -18.92
CA ASP A 28 8.90 7.66 -18.44
C ASP A 28 9.33 7.11 -17.07
N LEU A 29 8.64 7.58 -16.04
CA LEU A 29 8.91 7.17 -14.65
C LEU A 29 8.46 5.75 -14.34
N LYS A 30 7.54 5.18 -15.14
CA LYS A 30 7.11 3.79 -14.97
C LYS A 30 8.20 2.80 -15.38
N SER A 31 9.15 3.23 -16.19
CA SER A 31 10.29 2.40 -16.63
C SER A 31 11.41 2.30 -15.58
N VAL A 32 11.31 3.04 -14.47
CA VAL A 32 12.32 3.04 -13.38
C VAL A 32 11.59 2.92 -12.04
N PRO A 33 11.14 1.71 -11.68
CA PRO A 33 10.48 1.49 -10.40
C PRO A 33 11.43 1.72 -9.22
N VAL A 34 10.87 2.00 -8.06
CA VAL A 34 11.64 2.12 -6.81
C VAL A 34 12.25 0.77 -6.47
N GLY A 35 13.56 0.76 -6.19
CA GLY A 35 14.31 -0.47 -5.89
C GLY A 35 15.03 -1.08 -7.08
N ASP A 36 14.92 -0.47 -8.25
CA ASP A 36 15.60 -0.92 -9.46
C ASP A 36 17.13 -0.79 -9.34
N THR A 37 17.86 -1.65 -10.02
CA THR A 37 19.32 -1.69 -9.97
C THR A 37 19.92 -1.00 -11.22
N LEU A 38 20.74 0.02 -10.96
CA LEU A 38 21.48 0.70 -12.04
C LEU A 38 22.75 -0.08 -12.39
N ILE A 39 22.86 -0.47 -13.65
CA ILE A 39 24.02 -1.19 -14.15
C ILE A 39 24.74 -0.40 -15.25
N SER A 40 26.01 -0.70 -15.44
CA SER A 40 26.77 -0.12 -16.54
C SER A 40 26.38 -0.77 -17.87
N ALA A 41 26.14 0.02 -18.90
CA ALA A 41 25.90 -0.48 -20.26
C ALA A 41 27.05 -1.36 -20.83
N LYS A 42 28.24 -1.27 -20.22
CA LYS A 42 29.38 -2.13 -20.58
C LYS A 42 29.29 -3.55 -20.01
N TYR A 43 28.48 -3.72 -18.95
CA TYR A 43 28.33 -4.98 -18.22
C TYR A 43 26.85 -5.31 -18.02
N PRO A 44 26.12 -5.58 -19.11
CA PRO A 44 24.65 -5.80 -19.07
C PRO A 44 24.26 -7.10 -18.36
N GLU A 45 25.18 -8.00 -18.12
CA GLU A 45 24.95 -9.31 -17.45
C GLU A 45 25.03 -9.23 -15.92
N THR A 46 25.11 -8.03 -15.35
CA THR A 46 25.13 -7.86 -13.90
C THR A 46 23.74 -8.20 -13.33
N ASN A 47 23.71 -9.08 -12.33
CA ASN A 47 22.45 -9.44 -11.66
C ASN A 47 21.89 -8.26 -10.86
N GLU A 48 20.57 -8.22 -10.75
CA GLU A 48 19.87 -7.30 -9.86
C GLU A 48 20.30 -7.53 -8.42
N LEU A 49 20.36 -6.45 -7.64
CA LEU A 49 20.65 -6.52 -6.21
C LEU A 49 19.40 -6.98 -5.46
N ASP A 50 19.56 -8.04 -4.65
CA ASP A 50 18.48 -8.53 -3.79
C ASP A 50 18.16 -7.53 -2.67
N GLY A 51 16.90 -7.52 -2.23
CA GLY A 51 16.49 -6.82 -1.00
C GLY A 51 15.38 -5.79 -1.16
N PHE A 52 14.93 -5.51 -2.37
CA PHE A 52 13.74 -4.72 -2.59
C PHE A 52 12.55 -5.63 -2.94
N GLU A 53 11.58 -5.68 -2.04
CA GLU A 53 10.30 -6.33 -2.29
C GLU A 53 9.27 -5.28 -2.68
N GLU A 54 8.48 -5.58 -3.70
CA GLU A 54 7.36 -4.74 -4.11
C GLU A 54 6.29 -4.73 -3.02
N VAL A 55 5.98 -3.55 -2.51
CA VAL A 55 5.01 -3.40 -1.42
C VAL A 55 3.60 -3.52 -1.99
N LYS A 56 2.90 -4.59 -1.60
CA LYS A 56 1.52 -4.84 -2.03
C LYS A 56 0.52 -4.06 -1.19
N PRO A 57 -0.52 -3.46 -1.80
CA PRO A 57 -1.57 -2.78 -1.05
C PRO A 57 -2.35 -3.78 -0.18
N GLN A 58 -2.75 -3.31 1.01
CA GLN A 58 -3.50 -4.10 1.98
C GLN A 58 -4.97 -3.67 2.07
N VAL A 59 -5.26 -2.43 1.72
CA VAL A 59 -6.59 -1.83 1.81
C VAL A 59 -6.94 -1.22 0.46
N PHE A 60 -8.15 -1.46 0.01
CA PHE A 60 -8.69 -0.90 -1.22
C PHE A 60 -9.90 -0.03 -0.92
N ALA A 61 -9.98 1.12 -1.57
CA ALA A 61 -11.16 1.97 -1.55
C ALA A 61 -11.31 2.66 -2.91
N SER A 62 -12.56 2.92 -3.29
CA SER A 62 -12.85 3.63 -4.53
C SER A 62 -13.16 5.08 -4.22
N PHE A 63 -12.56 5.96 -4.99
CA PHE A 63 -12.71 7.40 -4.89
C PHE A 63 -13.41 7.93 -6.14
N PHE A 64 -14.45 8.73 -5.94
CA PHE A 64 -15.25 9.31 -7.00
C PHE A 64 -15.31 10.82 -6.81
N PRO A 65 -15.06 11.63 -7.84
CA PRO A 65 -15.26 13.07 -7.75
C PRO A 65 -16.76 13.37 -7.63
N ILE A 66 -17.12 14.37 -6.82
CA ILE A 66 -18.52 14.81 -6.68
C ILE A 66 -19.00 15.41 -8.01
N ASP A 67 -18.16 16.24 -8.65
CA ASP A 67 -18.42 16.73 -10.00
C ASP A 67 -17.73 15.83 -11.04
N SER A 68 -18.50 15.30 -11.96
CA SER A 68 -17.97 14.46 -13.05
C SER A 68 -16.99 15.19 -13.98
N ASN A 69 -17.02 16.52 -14.01
CA ASN A 69 -16.08 17.34 -14.77
C ASN A 69 -14.67 17.28 -14.18
N ASP A 70 -14.54 16.99 -12.90
CA ASP A 70 -13.25 16.91 -12.20
C ASP A 70 -12.51 15.58 -12.42
N TYR A 71 -13.11 14.63 -13.13
CA TYR A 71 -12.48 13.32 -13.38
C TYR A 71 -11.09 13.42 -13.99
N GLN A 72 -10.87 14.31 -14.95
CA GLN A 72 -9.56 14.47 -15.60
C GLN A 72 -8.55 15.11 -14.64
N ALA A 73 -8.96 16.13 -13.88
CA ALA A 73 -8.13 16.75 -12.85
C ALA A 73 -7.76 15.76 -11.76
N PHE A 74 -8.70 14.93 -11.36
CA PHE A 74 -8.49 13.85 -10.39
C PHE A 74 -7.47 12.81 -10.89
N ARG A 75 -7.58 12.37 -12.14
CA ARG A 75 -6.61 11.46 -12.76
C ARG A 75 -5.19 12.04 -12.73
N GLU A 76 -5.05 13.32 -13.10
CA GLU A 76 -3.75 13.99 -13.09
C GLU A 76 -3.19 14.15 -11.67
N ALA A 77 -4.04 14.43 -10.69
CA ALA A 77 -3.67 14.51 -9.28
C ALA A 77 -3.14 13.16 -8.77
N LEU A 78 -3.84 12.06 -9.04
CA LEU A 78 -3.39 10.70 -8.69
C LEU A 78 -2.05 10.36 -9.34
N GLN A 79 -1.87 10.70 -10.62
CA GLN A 79 -0.59 10.49 -11.30
C GLN A 79 0.55 11.26 -10.64
N LYS A 80 0.32 12.52 -10.26
CA LYS A 80 1.32 13.34 -9.55
C LYS A 80 1.63 12.81 -8.16
N LEU A 81 0.62 12.34 -7.42
CA LEU A 81 0.84 11.71 -6.12
C LEU A 81 1.64 10.42 -6.24
N ASN A 82 1.35 9.59 -7.22
CA ASN A 82 2.05 8.33 -7.47
C ASN A 82 3.55 8.52 -7.78
N LEU A 83 3.96 9.68 -8.31
CA LEU A 83 5.37 10.03 -8.49
C LEU A 83 6.15 10.12 -7.18
N ASN A 84 5.48 10.52 -6.10
CA ASN A 84 6.08 10.67 -4.78
C ASN A 84 5.78 9.48 -3.87
N ASP A 85 4.79 8.67 -4.22
CA ASP A 85 4.32 7.54 -3.44
C ASP A 85 4.11 6.33 -4.35
N ALA A 86 5.16 5.55 -4.52
CA ALA A 86 5.15 4.35 -5.34
C ALA A 86 4.24 3.23 -4.80
N SER A 87 3.80 3.33 -3.54
CA SER A 87 2.90 2.36 -2.92
C SER A 87 1.42 2.61 -3.25
N LEU A 88 1.08 3.79 -3.77
CA LEU A 88 -0.25 4.11 -4.24
C LEU A 88 -0.52 3.46 -5.59
N ILE A 89 -1.44 2.51 -5.62
CA ILE A 89 -1.91 1.88 -6.86
C ILE A 89 -3.30 2.41 -7.15
N PHE A 90 -3.60 2.71 -8.41
CA PHE A 90 -4.93 3.15 -8.81
C PHE A 90 -5.32 2.65 -10.19
N GLU A 91 -6.57 2.27 -10.33
CA GLU A 91 -7.19 1.77 -11.56
C GLU A 91 -8.51 2.50 -11.82
N PRO A 92 -8.87 2.76 -13.07
CA PRO A 92 -10.18 3.32 -13.39
C PRO A 92 -11.30 2.41 -12.93
N GLU A 93 -12.32 2.98 -12.31
CA GLU A 93 -13.52 2.28 -11.89
C GLU A 93 -14.77 3.08 -12.29
N ASN A 94 -15.82 2.37 -12.69
CA ASN A 94 -17.10 2.96 -13.02
C ASN A 94 -18.17 2.39 -12.10
N SER A 95 -18.95 3.28 -11.52
CA SER A 95 -20.13 2.96 -10.73
C SER A 95 -21.38 3.47 -11.44
N ASP A 96 -22.42 2.64 -11.51
CA ASP A 96 -23.71 3.04 -12.09
C ASP A 96 -24.37 4.21 -11.34
N ILE A 97 -24.03 4.39 -10.05
CA ILE A 97 -24.60 5.41 -9.17
C ILE A 97 -23.69 6.64 -9.06
N LEU A 98 -22.37 6.42 -8.91
CA LEU A 98 -21.40 7.48 -8.62
C LEU A 98 -20.63 7.95 -9.87
N GLY A 99 -20.82 7.29 -11.02
CA GLY A 99 -20.12 7.62 -12.24
C GLY A 99 -18.71 7.07 -12.31
N SER A 100 -17.82 7.78 -12.99
CA SER A 100 -16.42 7.37 -13.19
C SER A 100 -15.54 7.85 -12.04
N GLY A 101 -14.72 6.95 -11.53
CA GLY A 101 -13.77 7.21 -10.46
C GLY A 101 -12.53 6.33 -10.57
N PHE A 102 -11.84 6.17 -9.48
CA PHE A 102 -10.65 5.31 -9.40
C PHE A 102 -10.73 4.41 -8.17
N ARG A 103 -10.45 3.14 -8.37
CA ARG A 103 -10.16 2.21 -7.32
C ARG A 103 -8.70 2.35 -6.93
N CYS A 104 -8.43 2.63 -5.67
CA CYS A 104 -7.10 2.87 -5.14
C CYS A 104 -6.72 1.79 -4.14
N GLY A 105 -5.47 1.35 -4.20
CA GLY A 105 -4.85 0.44 -3.23
C GLY A 105 -3.89 1.21 -2.33
N PHE A 106 -3.96 0.93 -1.03
CA PHE A 106 -3.22 1.62 0.03
C PHE A 106 -2.51 0.62 0.95
N LEU A 107 -1.47 1.07 1.63
CA LEU A 107 -0.76 0.28 2.65
C LEU A 107 -1.62 0.03 3.91
N GLY A 108 -2.60 0.89 4.15
CA GLY A 108 -3.52 0.81 5.28
C GLY A 108 -4.48 1.99 5.28
N THR A 109 -5.38 2.02 6.27
CA THR A 109 -6.40 3.07 6.39
C THR A 109 -5.82 4.46 6.61
N LEU A 110 -4.74 4.59 7.40
CA LEU A 110 -4.06 5.87 7.61
C LEU A 110 -3.46 6.40 6.30
N HIS A 111 -2.85 5.53 5.48
CA HIS A 111 -2.34 5.92 4.17
C HIS A 111 -3.47 6.41 3.27
N MET A 112 -4.62 5.73 3.26
CA MET A 112 -5.81 6.15 2.54
C MET A 112 -6.29 7.54 2.96
N GLU A 113 -6.35 7.81 4.27
CA GLU A 113 -6.76 9.11 4.82
C GLU A 113 -5.80 10.23 4.41
N VAL A 114 -4.48 9.98 4.48
CA VAL A 114 -3.45 10.94 4.06
C VAL A 114 -3.56 11.25 2.57
N VAL A 115 -3.72 10.24 1.71
CA VAL A 115 -3.88 10.44 0.27
C VAL A 115 -5.15 11.22 -0.03
N LYS A 116 -6.26 10.88 0.64
CA LYS A 116 -7.52 11.63 0.50
C LYS A 116 -7.36 13.10 0.88
N GLU A 117 -6.80 13.36 2.05
CA GLU A 117 -6.58 14.74 2.54
C GLU A 117 -5.67 15.55 1.59
N ARG A 118 -4.66 14.91 1.01
CA ARG A 118 -3.80 15.54 0.00
C ARG A 118 -4.56 15.87 -1.29
N LEU A 119 -5.40 14.97 -1.78
CA LEU A 119 -6.23 15.20 -2.96
C LEU A 119 -7.19 16.36 -2.74
N GLU A 120 -7.81 16.43 -1.56
CA GLU A 120 -8.74 17.52 -1.20
C GLU A 120 -8.01 18.87 -1.01
N ARG A 121 -6.86 18.88 -0.32
CA ARG A 121 -6.17 20.14 0.02
C ARG A 121 -5.22 20.67 -1.04
N GLU A 122 -4.47 19.78 -1.70
CA GLU A 122 -3.45 20.19 -2.67
C GLU A 122 -4.02 20.38 -4.08
N TYR A 123 -5.11 19.68 -4.39
CA TYR A 123 -5.71 19.67 -5.73
C TYR A 123 -7.14 20.19 -5.78
N ASP A 124 -7.69 20.63 -4.63
CA ASP A 124 -9.05 21.22 -4.53
C ASP A 124 -10.14 20.31 -5.10
N LEU A 125 -10.05 19.00 -4.78
CA LEU A 125 -10.96 17.99 -5.26
C LEU A 125 -11.93 17.55 -4.16
N ASP A 126 -13.23 17.63 -4.42
CA ASP A 126 -14.25 17.07 -3.55
C ASP A 126 -14.52 15.62 -3.92
N LEU A 127 -14.22 14.69 -2.97
CA LEU A 127 -14.24 13.26 -3.24
C LEU A 127 -15.23 12.49 -2.36
N ILE A 128 -16.00 11.59 -2.98
CA ILE A 128 -16.74 10.53 -2.31
C ILE A 128 -15.84 9.31 -2.20
N THR A 129 -15.71 8.76 -1.00
CA THR A 129 -14.92 7.55 -0.75
C THR A 129 -15.84 6.40 -0.34
N THR A 130 -15.61 5.22 -0.91
CA THR A 130 -16.27 4.00 -0.43
C THR A 130 -15.66 3.52 0.87
N ALA A 131 -16.36 2.64 1.58
CA ALA A 131 -15.77 1.96 2.73
C ALA A 131 -14.52 1.17 2.30
N PRO A 132 -13.43 1.23 3.11
CA PRO A 132 -12.24 0.46 2.80
C PRO A 132 -12.51 -1.04 2.84
N SER A 133 -11.94 -1.77 1.91
CA SER A 133 -12.03 -3.22 1.79
C SER A 133 -10.64 -3.84 1.69
N VAL A 134 -10.56 -5.13 1.98
CA VAL A 134 -9.35 -5.94 1.79
C VAL A 134 -9.55 -6.87 0.59
N ALA A 135 -8.45 -7.39 0.04
CA ALA A 135 -8.55 -8.44 -0.96
C ALA A 135 -8.85 -9.78 -0.25
N TYR A 136 -9.78 -10.54 -0.80
CA TYR A 136 -10.12 -11.89 -0.34
C TYR A 136 -9.62 -12.92 -1.34
N GLU A 137 -9.15 -14.04 -0.84
CA GLU A 137 -8.90 -15.22 -1.67
C GLU A 137 -10.10 -16.15 -1.62
N ILE A 138 -10.58 -16.54 -2.77
CA ILE A 138 -11.70 -17.47 -2.89
C ILE A 138 -11.21 -18.77 -3.49
N LEU A 139 -11.47 -19.86 -2.80
CA LEU A 139 -11.36 -21.18 -3.36
C LEU A 139 -12.72 -21.56 -3.97
N LYS A 140 -12.74 -21.77 -5.29
CA LYS A 140 -13.95 -22.20 -5.97
C LYS A 140 -14.10 -23.72 -5.89
N THR A 141 -15.33 -24.20 -6.01
CA THR A 141 -15.68 -25.65 -6.03
C THR A 141 -14.99 -26.45 -7.13
N ASN A 142 -14.49 -25.78 -8.17
CA ASN A 142 -13.69 -26.40 -9.24
C ASN A 142 -12.17 -26.48 -8.90
N GLY A 143 -11.75 -26.02 -7.72
CA GLY A 143 -10.36 -25.98 -7.27
C GLY A 143 -9.55 -24.77 -7.77
N GLU A 144 -10.16 -23.82 -8.45
CA GLU A 144 -9.50 -22.58 -8.82
C GLU A 144 -9.41 -21.62 -7.63
N GLU A 145 -8.25 -21.01 -7.41
CA GLU A 145 -8.06 -19.91 -6.47
C GLU A 145 -8.18 -18.58 -7.22
N ALA A 146 -9.00 -17.67 -6.72
CA ALA A 146 -9.19 -16.34 -7.26
C ALA A 146 -9.06 -15.29 -6.17
N THR A 147 -8.27 -14.25 -6.41
CA THR A 147 -8.20 -13.09 -5.52
C THR A 147 -9.22 -12.08 -5.97
N ILE A 148 -10.14 -11.70 -5.09
CA ILE A 148 -11.12 -10.67 -5.34
C ILE A 148 -10.87 -9.47 -4.43
N SER A 149 -11.00 -8.32 -5.00
CA SER A 149 -10.79 -7.07 -4.28
C SER A 149 -12.04 -6.18 -4.33
N SER A 150 -13.02 -6.53 -5.16
CA SER A 150 -14.30 -5.83 -5.28
C SER A 150 -15.47 -6.77 -5.03
N PRO A 151 -16.54 -6.33 -4.31
CA PRO A 151 -17.75 -7.10 -4.17
C PRO A 151 -18.42 -7.49 -5.52
N ALA A 152 -18.17 -6.71 -6.57
CA ALA A 152 -18.70 -6.98 -7.89
C ALA A 152 -18.06 -8.21 -8.57
N GLU A 153 -16.86 -8.61 -8.13
CA GLU A 153 -16.13 -9.77 -8.63
C GLU A 153 -16.50 -11.08 -7.92
N LEU A 154 -17.38 -11.00 -6.90
CA LEU A 154 -17.75 -12.15 -6.09
C LEU A 154 -18.49 -13.18 -6.94
N PRO A 155 -18.00 -14.44 -7.04
CA PRO A 155 -18.71 -15.51 -7.71
C PRO A 155 -20.05 -15.82 -7.05
N THR A 156 -20.88 -16.60 -7.71
CA THR A 156 -22.13 -17.07 -7.11
C THR A 156 -21.86 -17.98 -5.90
N VAL A 157 -22.71 -17.90 -4.88
CA VAL A 157 -22.51 -18.63 -3.61
C VAL A 157 -22.28 -20.13 -3.81
N ASN A 158 -22.88 -20.72 -4.85
CA ASN A 158 -22.75 -22.14 -5.18
C ASN A 158 -21.38 -22.52 -5.77
N GLU A 159 -20.61 -21.53 -6.23
CA GLU A 159 -19.28 -21.73 -6.81
C GLU A 159 -18.16 -21.52 -5.77
N ILE A 160 -18.51 -21.07 -4.57
CA ILE A 160 -17.55 -20.77 -3.51
C ILE A 160 -17.47 -21.98 -2.57
N GLU A 161 -16.28 -22.53 -2.39
CA GLU A 161 -15.97 -23.55 -1.41
C GLU A 161 -15.45 -22.93 -0.10
N GLU A 162 -14.53 -21.98 -0.21
CA GLU A 162 -13.90 -21.31 0.92
C GLU A 162 -13.58 -19.84 0.59
N ILE A 163 -13.73 -18.96 1.58
CA ILE A 163 -13.29 -17.57 1.51
C ILE A 163 -12.18 -17.37 2.53
N ARG A 164 -11.03 -16.86 2.08
CA ARG A 164 -9.88 -16.57 2.92
C ARG A 164 -9.66 -15.07 3.01
N GLU A 165 -9.48 -14.59 4.22
CA GLU A 165 -9.16 -13.20 4.53
C GLU A 165 -7.65 -13.07 4.76
N PRO A 166 -6.97 -11.99 4.30
CA PRO A 166 -5.55 -11.80 4.56
C PRO A 166 -5.29 -11.56 6.04
N ILE A 167 -4.29 -12.25 6.57
CA ILE A 167 -3.83 -12.12 7.96
C ILE A 167 -2.52 -11.36 7.98
N ILE A 168 -2.41 -10.41 8.91
CA ILE A 168 -1.16 -9.72 9.19
C ILE A 168 -0.47 -10.29 10.42
N LYS A 169 0.85 -10.38 10.37
CA LYS A 169 1.68 -10.63 11.54
C LYS A 169 2.26 -9.30 12.01
N SER A 170 1.80 -8.85 13.17
CA SER A 170 2.27 -7.60 13.78
C SER A 170 3.26 -7.89 14.90
N THR A 171 4.28 -7.04 14.99
CA THR A 171 5.23 -7.03 16.08
C THR A 171 5.13 -5.69 16.80
N ILE A 172 4.69 -5.73 18.05
CA ILE A 172 4.41 -4.52 18.83
C ILE A 172 5.43 -4.41 19.97
N LEU A 173 6.16 -3.31 20.00
CA LEU A 173 7.09 -3.00 21.08
C LEU A 173 6.47 -1.92 21.96
N CYS A 174 6.21 -2.24 23.21
CA CYS A 174 5.57 -1.31 24.13
C CYS A 174 6.13 -1.44 25.57
N PRO A 175 6.00 -0.39 26.40
CA PRO A 175 6.30 -0.47 27.83
C PRO A 175 5.33 -1.40 28.56
N ASP A 176 5.81 -2.06 29.63
CA ASP A 176 5.06 -3.00 30.47
C ASP A 176 3.66 -2.55 30.85
N LYS A 177 3.49 -1.29 31.20
CA LYS A 177 2.23 -0.72 31.66
C LYS A 177 1.11 -0.73 30.60
N TYR A 178 1.46 -0.87 29.32
CA TYR A 178 0.49 -0.86 28.20
C TYR A 178 0.22 -2.26 27.62
N VAL A 179 0.90 -3.27 28.11
CA VAL A 179 0.79 -4.64 27.56
C VAL A 179 -0.63 -5.18 27.65
N GLY A 180 -1.27 -4.99 28.82
CA GLY A 180 -2.66 -5.41 29.02
C GLY A 180 -3.61 -4.78 28.00
N ASP A 181 -3.49 -3.46 27.83
CA ASP A 181 -4.35 -2.70 26.91
C ASP A 181 -4.11 -3.11 25.43
N VAL A 182 -2.86 -3.39 25.07
CA VAL A 182 -2.51 -3.86 23.72
C VAL A 182 -3.07 -5.25 23.46
N ILE A 183 -2.95 -6.16 24.40
CA ILE A 183 -3.51 -7.53 24.29
C ILE A 183 -5.03 -7.46 24.17
N GLU A 184 -5.70 -6.68 25.04
CA GLU A 184 -7.14 -6.50 25.02
C GLU A 184 -7.61 -5.92 23.67
N LEU A 185 -6.91 -4.91 23.16
CA LEU A 185 -7.19 -4.33 21.84
C LEU A 185 -7.03 -5.37 20.72
N ALA A 186 -5.94 -6.13 20.72
CA ALA A 186 -5.69 -7.16 19.71
C ALA A 186 -6.81 -8.22 19.76
N MET A 187 -7.15 -8.73 20.93
CA MET A 187 -8.23 -9.72 21.12
C MET A 187 -9.59 -9.17 20.66
N SER A 188 -9.89 -7.90 20.96
CA SER A 188 -11.13 -7.25 20.49
C SER A 188 -11.24 -7.16 18.96
N LYS A 189 -10.11 -7.21 18.26
CA LYS A 189 -9.98 -7.20 16.80
C LYS A 189 -9.72 -8.60 16.21
N ARG A 190 -10.05 -9.65 16.93
CA ARG A 190 -9.84 -11.06 16.53
C ARG A 190 -8.36 -11.45 16.40
N GLY A 191 -7.45 -10.70 17.03
CA GLY A 191 -6.04 -11.01 17.06
C GLY A 191 -5.70 -12.20 17.94
N VAL A 192 -4.70 -12.98 17.56
CA VAL A 192 -4.17 -14.10 18.34
C VAL A 192 -2.74 -13.81 18.75
N GLN A 193 -2.50 -13.73 20.05
CA GLN A 193 -1.16 -13.57 20.58
C GLN A 193 -0.33 -14.82 20.29
N LYS A 194 0.78 -14.66 19.57
CA LYS A 194 1.69 -15.77 19.23
C LYS A 194 2.84 -15.90 20.22
N ASP A 195 3.43 -14.79 20.63
CA ASP A 195 4.60 -14.78 21.51
C ASP A 195 4.63 -13.51 22.37
N LEU A 196 5.32 -13.59 23.50
CA LEU A 196 5.50 -12.50 24.44
C LEU A 196 6.93 -12.55 24.98
N GLN A 197 7.76 -11.58 24.63
CA GLN A 197 9.15 -11.53 25.03
C GLN A 197 9.47 -10.25 25.82
N TYR A 198 10.18 -10.40 26.91
CA TYR A 198 10.67 -9.29 27.73
C TYR A 198 12.09 -8.90 27.29
N LEU A 199 12.25 -7.67 26.82
CA LEU A 199 13.52 -7.09 26.46
C LEU A 199 13.94 -6.03 27.50
N GLY A 200 14.47 -6.47 28.63
CA GLY A 200 14.81 -5.57 29.72
C GLY A 200 13.59 -4.88 30.31
N CYS A 201 13.45 -3.56 30.09
CA CYS A 201 12.30 -2.77 30.53
C CYS A 201 11.21 -2.60 29.44
N LEU A 202 11.35 -3.25 28.29
CA LEU A 202 10.40 -3.22 27.18
C LEU A 202 9.87 -4.61 26.92
N LEU A 203 8.58 -4.71 26.66
CA LEU A 203 7.91 -5.95 26.31
C LEU A 203 7.73 -6.03 24.79
N TYR A 204 7.98 -7.21 24.25
CA TYR A 204 7.80 -7.50 22.84
C TYR A 204 6.65 -8.48 22.67
N THR A 205 5.62 -8.09 21.91
CA THR A 205 4.51 -8.98 21.56
C THR A 205 4.40 -9.09 20.04
N SER A 206 4.22 -10.27 19.51
CA SER A 206 3.87 -10.48 18.12
C SER A 206 2.48 -11.07 18.04
N ASP A 207 1.54 -10.30 17.49
CA ASP A 207 0.17 -10.73 17.25
C ASP A 207 -0.04 -11.02 15.77
N ALA A 208 -0.76 -12.09 15.49
CA ALA A 208 -1.31 -12.35 14.17
C ALA A 208 -2.83 -12.21 14.27
N ALA A 209 -3.43 -11.41 13.42
CA ALA A 209 -4.87 -11.40 13.28
C ALA A 209 -5.34 -12.75 12.74
N ASP A 210 -6.38 -13.30 13.34
CA ASP A 210 -6.79 -14.66 13.06
C ASP A 210 -7.67 -14.73 11.81
N GLU A 211 -7.41 -15.77 11.10
CA GLU A 211 -8.21 -16.31 10.05
C GLU A 211 -9.52 -16.83 10.60
N LEU A 212 -10.61 -16.50 10.02
CA LEU A 212 -11.68 -17.44 9.75
C LEU A 212 -13.01 -16.71 9.59
N CYS A 213 -13.39 -16.60 8.37
CA CYS A 213 -14.80 -16.72 8.07
C CYS A 213 -15.09 -18.18 7.70
N ARG A 214 -15.77 -18.87 8.57
CA ARG A 214 -16.57 -20.00 8.16
C ARG A 214 -17.89 -19.50 7.61
#